data_2584d4aea22c4142718e662e3525225b
#
_entry.id   2584d4aea22c4142718e662e3525225b
#
_cell.length_a   1.000
_cell.length_b   1.000
_cell.length_c   1.000
_cell.angle_alpha   90.00
_cell.angle_beta   90.00
_cell.angle_gamma   90.00
#
_symmetry.space_group_name_H-M   'P 1'
#
loop_
_entity.id
_entity.type
_entity.pdbx_description
1 polymer ?
#
loop_
_entity_poly.entity_id
_entity_poly.type
_entity_poly.pdbx_seq_one_letter_code
_entity_poly.pdbx_strand_id
1 'polypeptide(L)'
;ICKKAKILIATNKFMKKFRAAIIGYGNIGKYVLEALQAAPDFEVAGVVRRNGADNKPAELNDYPVVKDIRELTDVQVAILCTPTRRVEKYAKEILALGINTVDSFDIHTGIVDLRRELSACAKANNAVSIISAGWDPGSDSVVRALLQAIAPKGITYTNFGPGMSMGHTVAVKAIEGVKAALSMTIPTGTGIHRRMVYIELKDGYKHEEVAAAIKSDAYFVTDETHV
;
A
#
# COMPACT_ATOMS: atom_id res chain seq x y z
N ILE A 1 -24.33 -23.47 -25.99
CA ILE A 1 -23.08 -23.00 -25.35
C ILE A 1 -22.43 -21.86 -26.15
N CYS A 2 -22.35 -21.96 -27.49
CA CYS A 2 -21.67 -20.98 -28.36
C CYS A 2 -22.36 -19.59 -28.43
N LYS A 3 -23.69 -19.50 -28.33
CA LYS A 3 -24.43 -18.21 -28.37
C LYS A 3 -24.28 -17.40 -27.06
N LYS A 4 -24.22 -18.04 -25.88
CA LYS A 4 -23.99 -17.35 -24.61
C LYS A 4 -22.58 -16.77 -24.48
N ALA A 5 -21.56 -17.45 -25.00
CA ALA A 5 -20.18 -16.94 -25.04
C ALA A 5 -20.04 -15.70 -25.95
N LYS A 6 -20.73 -15.68 -27.12
CA LYS A 6 -20.74 -14.52 -28.01
C LYS A 6 -21.44 -13.29 -27.39
N ILE A 7 -22.49 -13.49 -26.59
CA ILE A 7 -23.18 -12.40 -25.89
C ILE A 7 -22.29 -11.81 -24.77
N LEU A 8 -21.56 -12.65 -24.03
CA LEU A 8 -20.60 -12.17 -23.02
C LEU A 8 -19.45 -11.36 -23.63
N ILE A 9 -18.95 -11.80 -24.79
CA ILE A 9 -17.87 -11.08 -25.52
C ILE A 9 -18.39 -9.78 -26.13
N ALA A 10 -19.63 -9.74 -26.56
CA ALA A 10 -20.25 -8.53 -27.15
C ALA A 10 -20.57 -7.48 -26.05
N THR A 11 -20.98 -7.89 -24.85
CA THR A 11 -21.27 -6.96 -23.76
C THR A 11 -19.99 -6.33 -23.19
N ASN A 12 -18.85 -7.01 -23.27
CA ASN A 12 -17.57 -6.47 -22.81
C ASN A 12 -17.01 -5.36 -23.74
N LYS A 13 -17.52 -5.22 -24.96
CA LYS A 13 -17.07 -4.23 -25.96
C LYS A 13 -17.66 -2.82 -25.73
N PHE A 14 -18.64 -2.66 -24.83
CA PHE A 14 -19.35 -1.40 -24.57
C PHE A 14 -19.24 -0.89 -23.13
N MET A 15 -18.54 -1.58 -22.23
CA MET A 15 -18.35 -1.05 -20.87
C MET A 15 -17.23 0.00 -20.89
N LYS A 16 -17.56 1.21 -20.46
CA LYS A 16 -16.56 2.27 -20.25
C LYS A 16 -15.60 1.79 -19.16
N LYS A 17 -14.31 1.72 -19.49
CA LYS A 17 -13.28 1.34 -18.54
C LYS A 17 -13.07 2.42 -17.49
N PHE A 18 -12.76 2.00 -16.27
CA PHE A 18 -12.33 2.91 -15.21
C PHE A 18 -10.87 3.33 -15.43
N ARG A 19 -10.63 4.64 -15.45
CA ARG A 19 -9.29 5.18 -15.64
C ARG A 19 -8.59 5.30 -14.30
N ALA A 20 -7.53 4.49 -14.11
CA ALA A 20 -6.76 4.39 -12.89
C ALA A 20 -5.36 5.03 -13.04
N ALA A 21 -4.96 5.87 -12.09
CA ALA A 21 -3.60 6.39 -11.98
C ALA A 21 -2.83 5.64 -10.89
N ILE A 22 -1.55 5.37 -11.12
CA ILE A 22 -0.64 4.75 -10.16
C ILE A 22 0.21 5.84 -9.51
N ILE A 23 0.12 6.02 -8.20
CA ILE A 23 0.85 7.02 -7.46
C ILE A 23 2.05 6.39 -6.76
N GLY A 24 3.22 6.57 -7.35
CA GLY A 24 4.45 5.89 -6.94
C GLY A 24 4.71 4.62 -7.75
N TYR A 25 5.96 4.42 -8.16
CA TYR A 25 6.33 3.28 -9.00
C TYR A 25 7.58 2.57 -8.44
N GLY A 26 7.35 1.84 -7.37
CA GLY A 26 8.25 0.86 -6.78
C GLY A 26 7.73 -0.56 -7.06
N ASN A 27 8.08 -1.53 -6.23
CA ASN A 27 7.62 -2.91 -6.38
C ASN A 27 6.08 -3.01 -6.42
N ILE A 28 5.40 -2.35 -5.49
CA ILE A 28 3.92 -2.35 -5.45
C ILE A 28 3.35 -1.72 -6.73
N GLY A 29 3.88 -0.58 -7.18
CA GLY A 29 3.42 0.08 -8.40
C GLY A 29 3.56 -0.78 -9.66
N LYS A 30 4.62 -1.61 -9.75
CA LYS A 30 4.79 -2.58 -10.83
C LYS A 30 3.69 -3.64 -10.82
N TYR A 31 3.44 -4.27 -9.67
CA TYR A 31 2.37 -5.27 -9.56
C TYR A 31 0.98 -4.68 -9.79
N VAL A 32 0.74 -3.43 -9.38
CA VAL A 32 -0.50 -2.73 -9.68
C VAL A 32 -0.64 -2.49 -11.18
N LEU A 33 0.44 -2.13 -11.89
CA LEU A 33 0.42 -2.01 -13.34
C LEU A 33 0.02 -3.33 -14.00
N GLU A 34 0.66 -4.43 -13.63
CA GLU A 34 0.35 -5.77 -14.14
C GLU A 34 -1.11 -6.16 -13.86
N ALA A 35 -1.61 -5.89 -12.65
CA ALA A 35 -3.00 -6.15 -12.28
C ALA A 35 -4.00 -5.34 -13.10
N LEU A 36 -3.74 -4.05 -13.31
CA LEU A 36 -4.60 -3.19 -14.13
C LEU A 36 -4.59 -3.61 -15.61
N GLN A 37 -3.44 -4.04 -16.14
CA GLN A 37 -3.33 -4.58 -17.51
C GLN A 37 -4.14 -5.87 -17.68
N ALA A 38 -4.21 -6.70 -16.66
CA ALA A 38 -4.98 -7.94 -16.65
C ALA A 38 -6.49 -7.72 -16.43
N ALA A 39 -6.90 -6.59 -15.86
CA ALA A 39 -8.28 -6.28 -15.54
C ALA A 39 -9.01 -5.69 -16.76
N PRO A 40 -10.07 -6.35 -17.29
CA PRO A 40 -10.73 -5.94 -18.53
C PRO A 40 -11.53 -4.64 -18.40
N ASP A 41 -11.87 -4.25 -17.19
CA ASP A 41 -12.70 -3.09 -16.84
C ASP A 41 -11.88 -1.87 -16.42
N PHE A 42 -10.54 -1.97 -16.42
CA PHE A 42 -9.64 -0.86 -16.11
C PHE A 42 -8.79 -0.42 -17.30
N GLU A 43 -8.38 0.83 -17.28
CA GLU A 43 -7.40 1.45 -18.15
C GLU A 43 -6.41 2.25 -17.32
N VAL A 44 -5.12 2.10 -17.59
CA VAL A 44 -4.08 2.89 -16.92
C VAL A 44 -4.06 4.31 -17.49
N ALA A 45 -4.49 5.29 -16.69
CA ALA A 45 -4.46 6.69 -17.05
C ALA A 45 -3.04 7.27 -17.09
N GLY A 46 -2.17 6.74 -16.23
CA GLY A 46 -0.77 7.14 -16.15
C GLY A 46 -0.15 6.81 -14.79
N VAL A 47 1.12 7.17 -14.64
CA VAL A 47 1.93 6.92 -13.45
C VAL A 47 2.50 8.24 -12.94
N VAL A 48 2.32 8.50 -11.65
CA VAL A 48 2.89 9.67 -10.98
C VAL A 48 4.17 9.27 -10.25
N ARG A 49 5.30 9.89 -10.61
CA ARG A 49 6.62 9.66 -10.00
C ARG A 49 7.29 10.97 -9.66
N ARG A 50 8.09 11.00 -8.58
CA ARG A 50 8.85 12.20 -8.18
C ARG A 50 9.72 12.77 -9.31
N ASN A 51 10.34 11.88 -10.08
CA ASN A 51 11.21 12.26 -11.20
C ASN A 51 10.44 12.34 -12.54
N GLY A 52 9.12 12.18 -12.54
CA GLY A 52 8.32 12.15 -13.76
C GLY A 52 8.84 11.10 -14.75
N ALA A 53 9.01 11.49 -15.99
CA ALA A 53 9.50 10.61 -17.06
C ALA A 53 11.02 10.35 -17.03
N ASP A 54 11.79 11.07 -16.19
CA ASP A 54 13.23 10.89 -16.12
C ASP A 54 13.58 9.47 -15.67
N ASN A 55 14.47 8.78 -16.43
CA ASN A 55 14.87 7.39 -16.19
C ASN A 55 13.67 6.46 -15.93
N LYS A 56 12.60 6.59 -16.73
CA LYS A 56 11.44 5.70 -16.60
C LYS A 56 11.81 4.27 -17.03
N PRO A 57 11.31 3.25 -16.31
CA PRO A 57 11.43 1.86 -16.74
C PRO A 57 10.75 1.61 -18.08
N ALA A 58 11.28 0.64 -18.85
CA ALA A 58 10.81 0.34 -20.21
C ALA A 58 9.33 -0.04 -20.26
N GLU A 59 8.82 -0.73 -19.24
CA GLU A 59 7.41 -1.13 -19.12
C GLU A 59 6.44 0.05 -19.02
N LEU A 60 6.94 1.26 -18.78
CA LEU A 60 6.14 2.49 -18.76
C LEU A 60 6.16 3.26 -20.09
N ASN A 61 6.80 2.74 -21.15
CA ASN A 61 6.93 3.48 -22.41
C ASN A 61 5.59 3.86 -23.03
N ASP A 62 4.59 3.01 -22.89
CA ASP A 62 3.26 3.20 -23.46
C ASP A 62 2.31 4.02 -22.57
N TYR A 63 2.78 4.50 -21.42
CA TYR A 63 1.97 5.24 -20.45
C TYR A 63 2.48 6.64 -20.20
N PRO A 64 1.58 7.61 -19.96
CA PRO A 64 1.93 8.91 -19.42
C PRO A 64 2.65 8.74 -18.07
N VAL A 65 3.82 9.39 -17.91
CA VAL A 65 4.56 9.41 -16.65
C VAL A 65 4.82 10.85 -16.29
N VAL A 66 4.22 11.29 -15.19
CA VAL A 66 4.14 12.69 -14.79
C VAL A 66 4.66 12.90 -13.35
N LYS A 67 4.79 14.15 -12.94
CA LYS A 67 5.17 14.50 -11.56
C LYS A 67 3.95 14.77 -10.67
N ASP A 68 2.85 15.18 -11.26
CA ASP A 68 1.61 15.52 -10.57
C ASP A 68 0.41 14.85 -11.24
N ILE A 69 -0.55 14.36 -10.45
CA ILE A 69 -1.76 13.71 -10.97
C ILE A 69 -2.62 14.66 -11.81
N ARG A 70 -2.52 15.97 -11.56
CA ARG A 70 -3.24 17.01 -12.31
C ARG A 70 -2.80 17.13 -13.78
N GLU A 71 -1.66 16.54 -14.13
CA GLU A 71 -1.19 16.44 -15.52
C GLU A 71 -1.86 15.28 -16.28
N LEU A 72 -2.58 14.38 -15.58
CA LEU A 72 -3.33 13.29 -16.19
C LEU A 72 -4.79 13.71 -16.41
N THR A 73 -5.40 13.18 -17.48
CA THR A 73 -6.80 13.48 -17.83
C THR A 73 -7.73 12.34 -17.43
N ASP A 74 -8.96 12.69 -17.05
CA ASP A 74 -10.06 11.76 -16.78
C ASP A 74 -9.72 10.65 -15.78
N VAL A 75 -8.91 10.93 -14.77
CA VAL A 75 -8.59 9.98 -13.71
C VAL A 75 -9.81 9.82 -12.79
N GLN A 76 -10.28 8.59 -12.63
CA GLN A 76 -11.41 8.25 -11.75
C GLN A 76 -10.96 7.68 -10.42
N VAL A 77 -9.81 6.98 -10.39
CA VAL A 77 -9.25 6.38 -9.19
C VAL A 77 -7.72 6.48 -9.21
N ALA A 78 -7.14 6.79 -8.06
CA ALA A 78 -5.71 6.79 -7.82
C ALA A 78 -5.34 5.67 -6.85
N ILE A 79 -4.41 4.81 -7.24
CA ILE A 79 -3.89 3.72 -6.41
C ILE A 79 -2.57 4.19 -5.81
N LEU A 80 -2.55 4.34 -4.47
CA LEU A 80 -1.42 4.91 -3.74
C LEU A 80 -0.38 3.83 -3.44
N CYS A 81 0.66 3.74 -4.26
CA CYS A 81 1.80 2.84 -4.11
C CYS A 81 2.99 3.56 -3.46
N THR A 82 2.71 4.33 -2.43
CA THR A 82 3.67 5.17 -1.71
C THR A 82 3.96 4.61 -0.31
N PRO A 83 5.07 5.02 0.33
CA PRO A 83 5.29 4.67 1.73
C PRO A 83 4.10 5.09 2.60
N THR A 84 3.73 4.23 3.55
CA THR A 84 2.52 4.36 4.38
C THR A 84 2.38 5.74 5.05
N ARG A 85 3.49 6.31 5.54
CA ARG A 85 3.52 7.63 6.20
C ARG A 85 3.16 8.81 5.27
N ARG A 86 3.09 8.57 3.97
CA ARG A 86 2.71 9.60 2.98
C ARG A 86 1.28 9.42 2.47
N VAL A 87 0.65 8.30 2.80
CA VAL A 87 -0.70 7.94 2.30
C VAL A 87 -1.70 9.03 2.65
N GLU A 88 -1.77 9.44 3.91
CA GLU A 88 -2.73 10.45 4.36
C GLU A 88 -2.63 11.75 3.54
N LYS A 89 -1.42 12.28 3.38
CA LYS A 89 -1.18 13.51 2.61
C LYS A 89 -1.65 13.36 1.17
N TYR A 90 -1.18 12.32 0.47
CA TYR A 90 -1.53 12.12 -0.94
C TYR A 90 -3.01 11.82 -1.13
N ALA A 91 -3.62 11.02 -0.22
CA ALA A 91 -5.04 10.74 -0.30
C ALA A 91 -5.88 12.01 -0.16
N LYS A 92 -5.58 12.88 0.82
CA LYS A 92 -6.28 14.17 0.99
C LYS A 92 -6.15 15.08 -0.23
N GLU A 93 -4.94 15.22 -0.77
CA GLU A 93 -4.68 16.04 -1.96
C GLU A 93 -5.45 15.53 -3.19
N ILE A 94 -5.53 14.21 -3.39
CA ILE A 94 -6.20 13.59 -4.53
C ILE A 94 -7.72 13.59 -4.35
N LEU A 95 -8.22 13.29 -3.16
CA LEU A 95 -9.65 13.37 -2.84
C LEU A 95 -10.19 14.78 -3.04
N ALA A 96 -9.40 15.82 -2.73
CA ALA A 96 -9.78 17.21 -2.96
C ALA A 96 -9.99 17.56 -4.46
N LEU A 97 -9.47 16.74 -5.37
CA LEU A 97 -9.72 16.83 -6.81
C LEU A 97 -10.97 16.05 -7.26
N GLY A 98 -11.71 15.43 -6.34
CA GLY A 98 -12.85 14.56 -6.65
C GLY A 98 -12.45 13.19 -7.21
N ILE A 99 -11.19 12.78 -7.06
CA ILE A 99 -10.66 11.50 -7.54
C ILE A 99 -10.70 10.49 -6.39
N ASN A 100 -11.24 9.29 -6.64
CA ASN A 100 -11.26 8.21 -5.67
C ASN A 100 -9.84 7.71 -5.35
N THR A 101 -9.63 7.20 -4.13
CA THR A 101 -8.32 6.67 -3.74
C THR A 101 -8.41 5.24 -3.21
N VAL A 102 -7.35 4.47 -3.45
CA VAL A 102 -7.11 3.15 -2.85
C VAL A 102 -5.70 3.15 -2.30
N ASP A 103 -5.51 2.70 -1.07
CA ASP A 103 -4.20 2.62 -0.43
C ASP A 103 -3.99 1.32 0.36
N SER A 104 -2.75 1.07 0.76
CA SER A 104 -2.35 -0.05 1.60
C SER A 104 -1.75 0.42 2.93
N PHE A 105 -2.35 1.44 3.55
CA PHE A 105 -1.91 1.95 4.86
C PHE A 105 -1.90 0.83 5.91
N ASP A 106 -0.79 0.69 6.63
CA ASP A 106 -0.51 -0.45 7.50
C ASP A 106 -0.09 -0.11 8.94
N ILE A 107 -0.19 1.15 9.34
CA ILE A 107 0.01 1.53 10.75
C ILE A 107 -1.29 1.24 11.51
N HIS A 108 -1.40 0.04 12.09
CA HIS A 108 -2.64 -0.47 12.69
C HIS A 108 -3.27 0.48 13.70
N THR A 109 -2.48 1.10 14.55
CA THR A 109 -2.96 2.05 15.58
C THR A 109 -3.56 3.32 15.00
N GLY A 110 -3.18 3.70 13.78
CA GLY A 110 -3.64 4.92 13.11
C GLY A 110 -4.82 4.73 12.14
N ILE A 111 -5.26 3.49 11.87
CA ILE A 111 -6.27 3.20 10.83
C ILE A 111 -7.61 3.89 11.10
N VAL A 112 -8.07 3.88 12.37
CA VAL A 112 -9.38 4.45 12.73
C VAL A 112 -9.41 5.97 12.52
N ASP A 113 -8.34 6.65 12.90
CA ASP A 113 -8.24 8.10 12.75
C ASP A 113 -8.06 8.49 11.28
N LEU A 114 -7.19 7.80 10.54
CA LEU A 114 -7.06 7.98 9.10
C LEU A 114 -8.41 7.80 8.39
N ARG A 115 -9.18 6.76 8.74
CA ARG A 115 -10.51 6.52 8.17
C ARG A 115 -11.44 7.69 8.40
N ARG A 116 -11.46 8.26 9.61
CA ARG A 116 -12.33 9.40 9.95
C ARG A 116 -11.96 10.62 9.09
N GLU A 117 -10.69 10.93 9.00
CA GLU A 117 -10.19 12.08 8.26
C GLU A 117 -10.42 11.95 6.75
N LEU A 118 -10.06 10.80 6.16
CA LEU A 118 -10.28 10.57 4.74
C LEU A 118 -11.76 10.46 4.39
N SER A 119 -12.60 9.92 5.28
CA SER A 119 -14.05 9.91 5.09
C SER A 119 -14.64 11.32 5.03
N ALA A 120 -14.18 12.23 5.88
CA ALA A 120 -14.61 13.63 5.85
C ALA A 120 -14.19 14.31 4.53
N CYS A 121 -12.92 14.13 4.13
CA CYS A 121 -12.40 14.69 2.89
C CYS A 121 -13.13 14.12 1.65
N ALA A 122 -13.32 12.81 1.59
CA ALA A 122 -14.00 12.14 0.48
C ALA A 122 -15.45 12.62 0.32
N LYS A 123 -16.20 12.68 1.43
CA LYS A 123 -17.59 13.20 1.42
C LYS A 123 -17.68 14.65 0.94
N ALA A 124 -16.75 15.50 1.37
CA ALA A 124 -16.72 16.90 0.97
C ALA A 124 -16.47 17.09 -0.53
N ASN A 125 -15.83 16.12 -1.19
CA ASN A 125 -15.43 16.20 -2.60
C ASN A 125 -16.15 15.17 -3.50
N ASN A 126 -17.24 14.55 -3.02
CA ASN A 126 -18.00 13.54 -3.75
C ASN A 126 -17.13 12.39 -4.29
N ALA A 127 -16.19 11.94 -3.47
CA ALA A 127 -15.26 10.85 -3.77
C ALA A 127 -15.35 9.73 -2.73
N VAL A 128 -14.66 8.62 -3.01
CA VAL A 128 -14.54 7.44 -2.14
C VAL A 128 -13.07 7.17 -1.86
N SER A 129 -12.75 6.81 -0.62
CA SER A 129 -11.43 6.32 -0.24
C SER A 129 -11.55 4.89 0.31
N ILE A 130 -10.82 3.96 -0.31
CA ILE A 130 -10.64 2.60 0.20
C ILE A 130 -9.26 2.56 0.85
N ILE A 131 -9.25 2.40 2.17
CA ILE A 131 -8.02 2.40 2.95
C ILE A 131 -7.60 0.98 3.33
N SER A 132 -6.30 0.81 3.59
CA SER A 132 -5.76 -0.45 4.12
C SER A 132 -6.10 -1.68 3.25
N ALA A 133 -6.08 -1.52 1.92
CA ALA A 133 -6.36 -2.56 0.96
C ALA A 133 -5.08 -3.34 0.56
N GLY A 134 -4.22 -3.61 1.54
CA GLY A 134 -3.00 -4.41 1.38
C GLY A 134 -3.20 -5.88 1.70
N TRP A 135 -2.21 -6.46 2.37
CA TRP A 135 -2.27 -7.84 2.86
C TRP A 135 -2.78 -7.89 4.30
N ASP A 136 -2.09 -7.29 5.24
CA ASP A 136 -2.49 -7.15 6.65
C ASP A 136 -2.11 -5.73 7.16
N PRO A 137 -3.08 -4.85 7.26
CA PRO A 137 -4.51 -5.00 6.99
C PRO A 137 -4.84 -5.12 5.50
N GLY A 138 -5.87 -5.90 5.19
CA GLY A 138 -6.37 -6.11 3.83
C GLY A 138 -6.93 -7.51 3.61
N SER A 139 -6.41 -8.24 2.62
CA SER A 139 -6.92 -9.56 2.22
C SER A 139 -6.83 -10.60 3.34
N ASP A 140 -5.75 -10.63 4.13
CA ASP A 140 -5.63 -11.52 5.29
C ASP A 140 -6.71 -11.21 6.35
N SER A 141 -7.00 -9.95 6.60
CA SER A 141 -8.04 -9.54 7.53
C SER A 141 -9.42 -10.04 7.10
N VAL A 142 -9.71 -10.01 5.79
CA VAL A 142 -10.97 -10.56 5.24
C VAL A 142 -11.04 -12.07 5.43
N VAL A 143 -9.95 -12.79 5.12
CA VAL A 143 -9.88 -14.24 5.32
C VAL A 143 -10.08 -14.62 6.80
N ARG A 144 -9.42 -13.91 7.71
CA ARG A 144 -9.61 -14.12 9.16
C ARG A 144 -11.04 -13.88 9.61
N ALA A 145 -11.71 -12.84 9.11
CA ALA A 145 -13.12 -12.58 9.42
C ALA A 145 -14.04 -13.70 8.94
N LEU A 146 -13.79 -14.24 7.74
CA LEU A 146 -14.54 -15.38 7.22
C LEU A 146 -14.33 -16.65 8.05
N LEU A 147 -13.09 -16.95 8.42
CA LEU A 147 -12.77 -18.08 9.29
C LEU A 147 -13.42 -17.96 10.68
N GLN A 148 -13.45 -16.76 11.23
CA GLN A 148 -14.13 -16.50 12.50
C GLN A 148 -15.65 -16.66 12.39
N ALA A 149 -16.26 -16.33 11.27
CA ALA A 149 -17.69 -16.57 11.03
C ALA A 149 -18.01 -18.08 10.95
N ILE A 150 -17.11 -18.87 10.36
CA ILE A 150 -17.27 -20.34 10.24
C ILE A 150 -17.03 -21.03 11.59
N ALA A 151 -16.07 -20.56 12.38
CA ALA A 151 -15.67 -21.12 13.66
C ALA A 151 -15.63 -20.04 14.76
N PRO A 152 -16.79 -19.55 15.27
CA PRO A 152 -16.82 -18.38 16.17
C PRO A 152 -16.08 -18.55 17.49
N LYS A 153 -15.88 -19.80 17.94
CA LYS A 153 -15.10 -20.16 19.14
C LYS A 153 -13.67 -20.58 18.82
N GLY A 154 -13.30 -20.59 17.54
CA GLY A 154 -11.97 -20.94 17.09
C GLY A 154 -11.00 -19.79 17.25
N ILE A 155 -9.71 -20.11 17.24
CA ILE A 155 -8.62 -19.13 17.15
C ILE A 155 -8.10 -19.17 15.72
N THR A 156 -8.13 -18.01 15.06
CA THR A 156 -7.49 -17.87 13.75
C THR A 156 -6.00 -17.65 13.97
N TYR A 157 -5.19 -18.49 13.37
CA TYR A 157 -3.75 -18.44 13.48
C TYR A 157 -3.13 -18.29 12.09
N THR A 158 -2.51 -17.14 11.83
CA THR A 158 -1.76 -16.90 10.61
C THR A 158 -0.27 -17.02 10.92
N ASN A 159 0.37 -18.06 10.39
CA ASN A 159 1.79 -18.28 10.57
C ASN A 159 2.51 -18.11 9.24
N PHE A 160 3.22 -17.00 9.09
CA PHE A 160 4.08 -16.74 7.92
C PHE A 160 5.49 -17.33 8.08
N GLY A 161 5.81 -17.91 9.25
CA GLY A 161 7.16 -18.28 9.62
C GLY A 161 8.08 -17.06 9.81
N PRO A 162 9.34 -17.29 10.20
CA PRO A 162 10.34 -16.23 10.24
C PRO A 162 10.62 -15.69 8.84
N GLY A 163 10.63 -14.37 8.67
CA GLY A 163 10.89 -13.79 7.36
C GLY A 163 11.09 -12.27 7.40
N MET A 164 11.62 -11.75 6.31
CA MET A 164 11.82 -10.33 6.14
C MET A 164 10.48 -9.60 6.08
N SER A 165 10.32 -8.57 6.88
CA SER A 165 9.19 -7.65 6.82
C SER A 165 9.52 -6.47 5.93
N MET A 166 8.82 -6.34 4.81
CA MET A 166 9.04 -5.26 3.84
C MET A 166 8.70 -3.89 4.43
N GLY A 167 7.52 -3.73 5.04
CA GLY A 167 7.07 -2.47 5.63
C GLY A 167 7.99 -2.01 6.76
N HIS A 168 8.31 -2.91 7.71
CA HIS A 168 9.22 -2.61 8.81
C HIS A 168 10.63 -2.29 8.33
N THR A 169 11.14 -2.99 7.31
CA THR A 169 12.45 -2.69 6.72
C THR A 169 12.47 -1.28 6.12
N VAL A 170 11.41 -0.87 5.43
CA VAL A 170 11.29 0.49 4.87
C VAL A 170 11.19 1.53 5.99
N ALA A 171 10.44 1.23 7.06
CA ALA A 171 10.32 2.11 8.22
C ALA A 171 11.68 2.35 8.88
N VAL A 172 12.47 1.30 9.13
CA VAL A 172 13.82 1.42 9.70
C VAL A 172 14.74 2.25 8.80
N LYS A 173 14.72 2.03 7.49
CA LYS A 173 15.53 2.80 6.52
C LYS A 173 15.19 4.30 6.49
N ALA A 174 14.00 4.68 6.95
CA ALA A 174 13.59 6.08 7.03
C ALA A 174 14.07 6.78 8.31
N ILE A 175 14.59 6.03 9.29
CA ILE A 175 15.11 6.60 10.54
C ILE A 175 16.47 7.24 10.28
N GLU A 176 16.66 8.41 10.86
CA GLU A 176 17.91 9.16 10.74
C GLU A 176 19.08 8.34 11.29
N GLY A 177 20.23 8.38 10.61
CA GLY A 177 21.42 7.59 10.97
C GLY A 177 21.45 6.18 10.38
N VAL A 178 20.37 5.66 9.83
CA VAL A 178 20.36 4.35 9.17
C VAL A 178 20.82 4.48 7.72
N LYS A 179 21.88 3.74 7.37
CA LYS A 179 22.40 3.63 5.99
C LYS A 179 21.74 2.48 5.24
N ALA A 180 21.67 1.31 5.87
CA ALA A 180 20.97 0.13 5.36
C ALA A 180 20.29 -0.62 6.51
N ALA A 181 19.22 -1.35 6.19
CA ALA A 181 18.50 -2.10 7.21
C ALA A 181 17.79 -3.33 6.63
N LEU A 182 17.58 -4.29 7.52
CA LEU A 182 16.73 -5.47 7.34
C LEU A 182 15.96 -5.70 8.64
N SER A 183 14.63 -5.77 8.58
CA SER A 183 13.79 -6.19 9.70
C SER A 183 13.22 -7.58 9.44
N MET A 184 13.49 -8.50 10.36
CA MET A 184 12.94 -9.86 10.38
C MET A 184 11.78 -9.93 11.35
N THR A 185 10.68 -10.54 10.93
CA THR A 185 9.56 -10.89 11.81
C THR A 185 9.71 -12.34 12.25
N ILE A 186 9.65 -12.57 13.54
CA ILE A 186 9.68 -13.91 14.15
C ILE A 186 8.39 -14.09 14.93
N PRO A 187 7.42 -14.88 14.43
CA PRO A 187 6.21 -15.18 15.18
C PRO A 187 6.55 -15.95 16.47
N THR A 188 5.95 -15.54 17.59
CA THR A 188 6.17 -16.18 18.89
C THR A 188 5.02 -17.12 19.31
N GLY A 189 4.04 -17.33 18.44
CA GLY A 189 2.96 -18.30 18.65
C GLY A 189 1.70 -17.78 19.33
N THR A 190 1.67 -16.53 19.74
CA THR A 190 0.55 -15.93 20.52
C THR A 190 -0.10 -14.72 19.82
N GLY A 191 0.14 -14.56 18.52
CA GLY A 191 -0.22 -13.34 17.80
C GLY A 191 0.74 -12.17 18.06
N ILE A 192 1.76 -12.39 18.90
CA ILE A 192 2.84 -11.44 19.16
C ILE A 192 4.02 -11.75 18.25
N HIS A 193 4.72 -10.74 17.82
CA HIS A 193 5.91 -10.87 17.00
C HIS A 193 7.13 -10.35 17.74
N ARG A 194 8.26 -11.02 17.53
CA ARG A 194 9.57 -10.49 17.83
C ARG A 194 10.16 -9.91 16.55
N ARG A 195 10.75 -8.72 16.66
CA ARG A 195 11.45 -8.07 15.55
C ARG A 195 12.96 -8.17 15.78
N MET A 196 13.65 -8.78 14.84
CA MET A 196 15.11 -8.73 14.77
C MET A 196 15.49 -7.73 13.69
N VAL A 197 16.09 -6.63 14.09
CA VAL A 197 16.42 -5.52 13.18
C VAL A 197 17.93 -5.43 13.05
N TYR A 198 18.41 -5.57 11.84
CA TYR A 198 19.82 -5.42 11.48
C TYR A 198 19.99 -4.07 10.78
N ILE A 199 20.94 -3.28 11.25
CA ILE A 199 21.21 -1.95 10.70
C ILE A 199 22.67 -1.76 10.34
N GLU A 200 22.92 -1.02 9.27
CA GLU A 200 24.19 -0.37 8.99
C GLU A 200 24.01 1.12 9.26
N LEU A 201 24.90 1.67 10.08
CA LEU A 201 24.85 3.08 10.44
C LEU A 201 25.57 3.96 9.42
N LYS A 202 25.11 5.19 9.30
CA LYS A 202 25.87 6.27 8.67
C LYS A 202 26.98 6.73 9.60
N ASP A 203 28.02 7.33 9.03
CA ASP A 203 29.13 7.88 9.80
C ASP A 203 28.65 8.94 10.81
N GLY A 204 29.21 8.89 12.02
CA GLY A 204 28.90 9.82 13.09
C GLY A 204 27.67 9.47 13.97
N TYR A 205 26.94 8.41 13.65
CA TYR A 205 25.79 7.97 14.44
C TYR A 205 26.16 6.84 15.41
N LYS A 206 25.53 6.83 16.60
CA LYS A 206 25.74 5.79 17.61
C LYS A 206 24.60 4.76 17.58
N HIS A 207 24.96 3.50 17.78
CA HIS A 207 24.01 2.40 17.76
C HIS A 207 22.88 2.60 18.77
N GLU A 208 23.20 3.02 20.00
CA GLU A 208 22.23 3.16 21.08
C GLU A 208 21.16 4.21 20.77
N GLU A 209 21.54 5.33 20.14
CA GLU A 209 20.65 6.42 19.77
C GLU A 209 19.69 5.97 18.64
N VAL A 210 20.23 5.33 17.63
CA VAL A 210 19.43 4.83 16.48
C VAL A 210 18.53 3.67 16.93
N ALA A 211 19.02 2.75 17.77
CA ALA A 211 18.23 1.66 18.30
C ALA A 211 17.06 2.16 19.17
N ALA A 212 17.28 3.21 19.99
CA ALA A 212 16.21 3.83 20.75
C ALA A 212 15.15 4.46 19.84
N ALA A 213 15.57 5.16 18.78
CA ALA A 213 14.65 5.73 17.79
C ALA A 213 13.83 4.66 17.07
N ILE A 214 14.44 3.53 16.70
CA ILE A 214 13.73 2.39 16.10
C ILE A 214 12.67 1.85 17.07
N LYS A 215 13.03 1.56 18.32
CA LYS A 215 12.12 0.98 19.32
C LYS A 215 10.95 1.88 19.68
N SER A 216 11.11 3.20 19.58
CA SER A 216 10.03 4.18 19.83
C SER A 216 9.14 4.45 18.62
N ASP A 217 9.49 3.94 17.44
CA ASP A 217 8.72 4.14 16.22
C ASP A 217 7.39 3.36 16.26
N ALA A 218 6.34 3.90 15.63
CA ALA A 218 5.00 3.34 15.61
C ALA A 218 4.93 1.91 15.04
N TYR A 219 5.88 1.50 14.22
CA TYR A 219 5.98 0.14 13.70
C TYR A 219 6.54 -0.88 14.69
N PHE A 220 7.22 -0.42 15.75
CA PHE A 220 8.01 -1.27 16.63
C PHE A 220 7.58 -1.20 18.09
N VAL A 221 6.91 -0.12 18.50
CA VAL A 221 6.60 0.19 19.90
C VAL A 221 5.76 -0.89 20.60
N THR A 222 5.00 -1.68 19.85
CA THR A 222 4.13 -2.75 20.38
C THR A 222 4.79 -4.12 20.36
N ASP A 223 5.92 -4.27 19.68
CA ASP A 223 6.61 -5.56 19.49
C ASP A 223 7.89 -5.64 20.32
N GLU A 224 8.26 -6.86 20.71
CA GLU A 224 9.59 -7.14 21.27
C GLU A 224 10.64 -6.91 20.18
N THR A 225 11.37 -5.79 20.26
CA THR A 225 12.30 -5.38 19.20
C THR A 225 13.75 -5.43 19.67
N HIS A 226 14.57 -6.19 18.96
CA HIS A 226 16.01 -6.27 19.08
C HIS A 226 16.68 -5.62 17.87
N VAL A 227 17.63 -4.72 18.13
CA VAL A 227 18.39 -4.00 17.11
C VAL A 227 19.87 -4.32 17.26
#